data_f10f223ec94533831cc937ee576c2b7b
#
_entry.id   f10f223ec94533831cc937ee576c2b7b
#
_cell.length_a   1.000
_cell.length_b   1.000
_cell.length_c   1.000
_cell.angle_alpha   90.00
_cell.angle_beta   90.00
_cell.angle_gamma   90.00
#
_symmetry.space_group_name_H-M   'P 1'
#
loop_
_entity.id
_entity.type
_entity.pdbx_description
1 polymer ?
#
loop_
_entity_poly.entity_id
_entity_poly.type
_entity_poly.pdbx_seq_one_letter_code
_entity_poly.pdbx_strand_id
1 'polypeptide(L)'
;FRALVNTRPPIPASEELIVSQDRLLQGILEYRGTTTLDDIEPVEGRGSIRLWRGDITTLGVDAIVNAANSQMLGCFVPGHHCIDNAIHTFAGIQLRLECARLMEEQGYPEPTGMAKVTSAFNLPSKRIIHTVGPIARGDASDLDRALLANCYAACLDAALEAGCESIALCCISTGVFGFPQGEAAHIAVATVDEWLDGHDNA
;
A
#
# COMPACT_ATOMS: atom_id res chain seq x y z
N PHE A 1 -10.35 -19.08 -4.22
CA PHE A 1 -9.26 -18.66 -3.34
C PHE A 1 -9.51 -17.26 -2.76
N ARG A 2 -9.58 -16.19 -3.57
CA ARG A 2 -9.69 -14.79 -3.13
C ARG A 2 -10.79 -14.56 -2.08
N ALA A 3 -12.02 -15.02 -2.32
CA ALA A 3 -13.12 -14.86 -1.38
C ALA A 3 -12.84 -15.49 0.01
N LEU A 4 -12.20 -16.65 0.04
CA LEU A 4 -11.83 -17.33 1.28
C LEU A 4 -10.75 -16.54 2.05
N VAL A 5 -9.74 -16.03 1.37
CA VAL A 5 -8.70 -15.18 1.97
C VAL A 5 -9.29 -13.88 2.51
N ASN A 6 -10.21 -13.25 1.75
CA ASN A 6 -10.84 -12.00 2.17
C ASN A 6 -11.65 -12.15 3.47
N THR A 7 -12.35 -13.26 3.65
CA THR A 7 -13.21 -13.51 4.82
C THR A 7 -12.49 -14.16 6.00
N ARG A 8 -11.26 -14.67 5.81
CA ARG A 8 -10.50 -15.32 6.88
C ARG A 8 -10.13 -14.31 7.98
N PRO A 9 -10.45 -14.59 9.26
CA PRO A 9 -9.98 -13.77 10.38
C PRO A 9 -8.45 -13.91 10.57
N PRO A 10 -7.81 -12.98 11.32
CA PRO A 10 -6.38 -13.02 11.61
C PRO A 10 -6.04 -14.09 12.66
N ILE A 11 -6.15 -15.36 12.29
CA ILE A 11 -5.82 -16.49 13.12
C ILE A 11 -4.62 -17.25 12.56
N PRO A 12 -3.75 -17.84 13.40
CA PRO A 12 -2.65 -18.67 12.96
C PRO A 12 -3.12 -19.79 12.02
N ALA A 13 -2.28 -20.17 11.10
CA ALA A 13 -2.51 -21.26 10.17
C ALA A 13 -1.44 -22.34 10.33
N SER A 14 -1.75 -23.57 9.91
CA SER A 14 -0.76 -24.62 9.88
C SER A 14 0.33 -24.32 8.84
N GLU A 15 1.53 -24.80 9.05
CA GLU A 15 2.64 -24.68 8.09
C GLU A 15 2.25 -25.25 6.71
N GLU A 16 1.55 -26.37 6.68
CA GLU A 16 1.06 -26.99 5.44
C GLU A 16 0.13 -26.04 4.65
N LEU A 17 -0.77 -25.32 5.33
CA LEU A 17 -1.66 -24.35 4.68
C LEU A 17 -0.86 -23.16 4.13
N ILE A 18 0.11 -22.64 4.89
CA ILE A 18 0.98 -21.55 4.46
C ILE A 18 1.77 -21.96 3.21
N VAL A 19 2.47 -23.10 3.25
CA VAL A 19 3.25 -23.59 2.10
C VAL A 19 2.38 -23.80 0.87
N SER A 20 1.17 -24.35 1.04
CA SER A 20 0.24 -24.56 -0.08
C SER A 20 -0.26 -23.24 -0.67
N GLN A 21 -0.56 -22.25 0.17
CA GLN A 21 -0.93 -20.91 -0.25
C GLN A 21 0.22 -20.21 -0.98
N ASP A 22 1.41 -20.22 -0.39
CA ASP A 22 2.58 -19.53 -0.94
C ASP A 22 2.92 -20.09 -2.32
N ARG A 23 2.89 -21.42 -2.48
CA ARG A 23 3.07 -22.06 -3.79
C ARG A 23 2.02 -21.61 -4.82
N LEU A 24 0.75 -21.48 -4.42
CA LEU A 24 -0.31 -20.97 -5.29
C LEU A 24 -0.07 -19.52 -5.68
N LEU A 25 0.27 -18.66 -4.72
CA LEU A 25 0.46 -17.22 -4.94
C LEU A 25 1.70 -16.95 -5.80
N GLN A 26 2.80 -17.67 -5.58
CA GLN A 26 3.99 -17.59 -6.43
C GLN A 26 3.69 -18.02 -7.87
N GLY A 27 2.95 -19.11 -8.08
CA GLY A 27 2.52 -19.53 -9.42
C GLY A 27 1.60 -18.51 -10.11
N ILE A 28 0.73 -17.82 -9.34
CA ILE A 28 -0.08 -16.72 -9.86
C ILE A 28 0.80 -15.53 -10.25
N LEU A 29 1.79 -15.18 -9.44
CA LEU A 29 2.72 -14.09 -9.72
C LEU A 29 3.56 -14.40 -10.97
N GLU A 30 4.11 -15.61 -11.11
CA GLU A 30 4.82 -16.05 -12.30
C GLU A 30 3.97 -15.93 -13.58
N TYR A 31 2.69 -16.34 -13.50
CA TYR A 31 1.76 -16.22 -14.63
C TYR A 31 1.44 -14.76 -15.00
N ARG A 32 1.31 -13.89 -14.01
CA ARG A 32 0.99 -12.45 -14.20
C ARG A 32 2.21 -11.64 -14.64
N GLY A 33 3.40 -12.12 -14.31
CA GLY A 33 4.65 -11.39 -14.48
C GLY A 33 4.88 -10.34 -13.40
N THR A 34 6.13 -9.91 -13.30
CA THR A 34 6.58 -8.82 -12.40
C THR A 34 7.06 -7.66 -13.28
N THR A 35 6.64 -6.44 -12.95
CA THR A 35 7.14 -5.20 -13.54
C THR A 35 8.19 -4.62 -12.60
N THR A 36 9.37 -4.29 -13.10
CA THR A 36 10.47 -3.66 -12.35
C THR A 36 10.65 -2.20 -12.73
N LEU A 37 11.51 -1.48 -12.03
CA LEU A 37 11.83 -0.09 -12.37
C LEU A 37 12.44 0.06 -13.76
N ASP A 38 13.17 -0.96 -14.23
CA ASP A 38 13.79 -0.96 -15.56
C ASP A 38 12.74 -1.04 -16.70
N ASP A 39 11.55 -1.50 -16.39
CA ASP A 39 10.42 -1.59 -17.32
C ASP A 39 9.60 -0.28 -17.42
N ILE A 40 9.93 0.74 -16.60
CA ILE A 40 9.14 1.96 -16.50
C ILE A 40 10.05 3.18 -16.73
N GLU A 41 9.79 3.91 -17.80
CA GLU A 41 10.55 5.12 -18.12
C GLU A 41 10.35 6.23 -17.07
N PRO A 42 11.42 6.95 -16.69
CA PRO A 42 11.32 8.12 -15.83
C PRO A 42 10.47 9.23 -16.47
N VAL A 43 9.82 10.01 -15.64
CA VAL A 43 9.14 11.24 -16.09
C VAL A 43 10.20 12.24 -16.55
N GLU A 44 10.01 12.86 -17.71
CA GLU A 44 10.94 13.83 -18.28
C GLU A 44 11.23 14.96 -17.28
N GLY A 45 12.52 15.21 -17.04
CA GLY A 45 12.99 16.22 -16.07
C GLY A 45 12.87 15.81 -14.59
N ARG A 46 12.43 14.58 -14.29
CA ARG A 46 12.23 14.05 -12.92
C ARG A 46 12.78 12.63 -12.81
N GLY A 47 14.09 12.47 -12.86
CA GLY A 47 14.76 11.18 -12.98
C GLY A 47 14.40 10.12 -11.95
N SER A 48 14.05 10.51 -10.72
CA SER A 48 13.60 9.61 -9.65
C SER A 48 12.10 9.25 -9.71
N ILE A 49 11.29 10.01 -10.45
CA ILE A 49 9.85 9.79 -10.53
C ILE A 49 9.48 9.02 -11.80
N ARG A 50 8.65 8.00 -11.63
CA ARG A 50 8.06 7.21 -12.72
C ARG A 50 6.55 7.21 -12.60
N LEU A 51 5.84 7.29 -13.74
CA LEU A 51 4.39 7.16 -13.80
C LEU A 51 4.05 5.80 -14.42
N TRP A 52 3.34 4.98 -13.67
CA TRP A 52 2.95 3.66 -14.13
C TRP A 52 1.46 3.40 -13.92
N ARG A 53 0.85 2.64 -14.81
CA ARG A 53 -0.54 2.21 -14.71
C ARG A 53 -0.62 0.70 -14.81
N GLY A 54 -0.96 0.05 -13.71
CA GLY A 54 -1.09 -1.40 -13.64
C GLY A 54 -1.55 -1.87 -12.26
N ASP A 55 -1.28 -3.13 -11.96
CA ASP A 55 -1.60 -3.74 -10.67
C ASP A 55 -0.38 -3.65 -9.74
N ILE A 56 -0.45 -2.82 -8.71
CA ILE A 56 0.64 -2.58 -7.76
C ILE A 56 1.15 -3.86 -7.10
N THR A 57 0.33 -4.92 -7.03
CA THR A 57 0.73 -6.22 -6.48
C THR A 57 1.67 -7.01 -7.38
N THR A 58 2.00 -6.50 -8.57
CA THR A 58 3.00 -7.07 -9.49
C THR A 58 4.28 -6.24 -9.60
N LEU A 59 4.42 -5.16 -8.82
CA LEU A 59 5.61 -4.31 -8.87
C LEU A 59 6.75 -4.86 -8.03
N GLY A 60 7.90 -5.08 -8.67
CA GLY A 60 9.17 -5.45 -8.06
C GLY A 60 9.96 -4.22 -7.60
N VAL A 61 9.47 -3.52 -6.59
CA VAL A 61 10.09 -2.37 -5.93
C VAL A 61 10.33 -2.70 -4.46
N ASP A 62 11.09 -1.87 -3.72
CA ASP A 62 11.34 -2.17 -2.31
C ASP A 62 10.08 -2.08 -1.46
N ALA A 63 9.26 -1.05 -1.68
CA ALA A 63 8.00 -0.89 -0.96
C ALA A 63 6.83 -0.54 -1.88
N ILE A 64 5.65 -1.03 -1.54
CA ILE A 64 4.38 -0.58 -2.12
C ILE A 64 3.49 0.01 -1.04
N VAL A 65 2.70 1.02 -1.38
CA VAL A 65 1.75 1.65 -0.45
C VAL A 65 0.38 0.99 -0.55
N ASN A 66 -0.18 0.66 0.60
CA ASN A 66 -1.56 0.21 0.77
C ASN A 66 -2.42 1.33 1.36
N ALA A 67 -3.47 1.73 0.65
CA ALA A 67 -4.52 2.59 1.21
C ALA A 67 -5.47 1.73 2.06
N ALA A 68 -5.12 1.60 3.33
CA ALA A 68 -5.78 0.79 4.33
C ALA A 68 -7.00 1.48 4.96
N ASN A 69 -7.76 0.76 5.76
CA ASN A 69 -8.73 1.30 6.70
C ASN A 69 -8.13 1.38 8.12
N SER A 70 -8.78 2.08 9.03
CA SER A 70 -8.28 2.32 10.39
C SER A 70 -8.12 1.05 11.25
N GLN A 71 -8.72 -0.08 10.85
CA GLN A 71 -8.51 -1.37 11.52
C GLN A 71 -7.24 -2.07 11.03
N MET A 72 -6.68 -1.68 9.88
CA MET A 72 -5.49 -2.28 9.26
C MET A 72 -5.63 -3.75 8.86
N LEU A 73 -6.80 -4.36 9.05
CA LEU A 73 -7.02 -5.80 8.86
C LEU A 73 -7.38 -6.17 7.41
N GLY A 74 -7.26 -5.25 6.47
CA GLY A 74 -7.66 -5.45 5.09
C GLY A 74 -9.17 -5.33 4.88
N CYS A 75 -9.59 -5.44 3.64
CA CYS A 75 -10.99 -5.43 3.26
C CYS A 75 -11.59 -6.85 3.34
N PHE A 76 -12.62 -7.04 4.18
CA PHE A 76 -13.31 -8.31 4.36
C PHE A 76 -14.43 -8.60 3.33
N VAL A 77 -14.71 -7.67 2.43
CA VAL A 77 -15.74 -7.87 1.39
C VAL A 77 -15.19 -8.81 0.31
N PRO A 78 -15.79 -9.98 0.11
CA PRO A 78 -15.30 -10.98 -0.84
C PRO A 78 -15.20 -10.43 -2.27
N GLY A 79 -14.01 -10.50 -2.86
CA GLY A 79 -13.77 -10.06 -4.23
C GLY A 79 -13.89 -8.55 -4.47
N HIS A 80 -13.94 -7.72 -3.45
CA HIS A 80 -14.02 -6.27 -3.60
C HIS A 80 -12.82 -5.72 -4.39
N HIS A 81 -13.10 -4.84 -5.36
CA HIS A 81 -12.10 -4.25 -6.23
C HIS A 81 -11.48 -3.00 -5.60
N CYS A 82 -10.81 -3.15 -4.44
CA CYS A 82 -9.98 -2.11 -3.85
C CYS A 82 -8.55 -2.62 -3.66
N ILE A 83 -7.63 -1.67 -3.55
CA ILE A 83 -6.21 -1.96 -3.39
C ILE A 83 -5.93 -2.78 -2.12
N ASP A 84 -6.58 -2.43 -1.01
CA ASP A 84 -6.45 -3.12 0.27
C ASP A 84 -6.85 -4.61 0.18
N ASN A 85 -7.98 -4.91 -0.51
CA ASN A 85 -8.38 -6.28 -0.78
C ASN A 85 -7.36 -7.02 -1.67
N ALA A 86 -6.83 -6.37 -2.71
CA ALA A 86 -5.87 -6.96 -3.63
C ALA A 86 -4.56 -7.28 -2.92
N ILE A 87 -3.99 -6.32 -2.19
CA ILE A 87 -2.74 -6.49 -1.46
C ILE A 87 -2.86 -7.62 -0.43
N HIS A 88 -3.91 -7.62 0.42
CA HIS A 88 -4.13 -8.70 1.39
C HIS A 88 -4.38 -10.06 0.74
N THR A 89 -4.95 -10.10 -0.47
CA THR A 89 -5.14 -11.34 -1.21
C THR A 89 -3.81 -11.93 -1.69
N PHE A 90 -2.99 -11.10 -2.35
CA PHE A 90 -1.79 -11.57 -3.05
C PHE A 90 -0.55 -11.62 -2.13
N ALA A 91 -0.52 -10.87 -1.04
CA ALA A 91 0.47 -11.08 0.03
C ALA A 91 0.23 -12.41 0.78
N GLY A 92 -1.03 -12.80 0.94
CA GLY A 92 -1.41 -14.01 1.67
C GLY A 92 -1.92 -13.72 3.08
N ILE A 93 -2.41 -14.78 3.76
CA ILE A 93 -3.07 -14.68 5.07
C ILE A 93 -2.12 -14.21 6.20
N GLN A 94 -0.82 -14.34 6.02
CA GLN A 94 0.20 -13.90 6.97
C GLN A 94 0.14 -12.38 7.17
N LEU A 95 -0.13 -11.60 6.10
CA LEU A 95 -0.20 -10.14 6.18
C LEU A 95 -1.25 -9.68 7.19
N ARG A 96 -2.47 -10.24 7.11
CA ARG A 96 -3.54 -9.85 8.04
C ARG A 96 -3.20 -10.22 9.48
N LEU A 97 -2.51 -11.33 9.68
CA LEU A 97 -2.06 -11.75 11.03
C LEU A 97 -0.99 -10.79 11.57
N GLU A 98 -0.05 -10.35 10.74
CA GLU A 98 0.97 -9.35 11.13
C GLU A 98 0.31 -8.01 11.46
N CYS A 99 -0.59 -7.51 10.61
CA CYS A 99 -1.36 -6.30 10.87
C CYS A 99 -2.17 -6.39 12.18
N ALA A 100 -2.83 -7.52 12.44
CA ALA A 100 -3.61 -7.72 13.66
C ALA A 100 -2.72 -7.60 14.91
N ARG A 101 -1.52 -8.17 14.87
CA ARG A 101 -0.58 -8.09 15.98
C ARG A 101 -0.10 -6.65 16.21
N LEU A 102 0.23 -5.92 15.15
CA LEU A 102 0.60 -4.50 15.25
C LEU A 102 -0.53 -3.65 15.86
N MET A 103 -1.78 -3.92 15.46
CA MET A 103 -2.93 -3.18 15.97
C MET A 103 -3.29 -3.56 17.42
N GLU A 104 -3.07 -4.82 17.81
CA GLU A 104 -3.22 -5.27 19.19
C GLU A 104 -2.18 -4.62 20.12
N GLU A 105 -0.93 -4.55 19.67
CA GLU A 105 0.15 -3.85 20.38
C GLU A 105 -0.12 -2.35 20.52
N GLN A 106 -0.67 -1.72 19.49
CA GLN A 106 -1.06 -0.31 19.50
C GLN A 106 -2.26 -0.03 20.40
N GLY A 107 -3.27 -0.88 20.43
CA GLY A 107 -4.44 -0.80 21.30
C GLY A 107 -5.52 0.23 20.88
N TYR A 108 -5.38 0.89 19.72
CA TYR A 108 -6.36 1.84 19.17
C TYR A 108 -6.33 1.83 17.63
N PRO A 109 -7.42 2.26 16.95
CA PRO A 109 -7.46 2.32 15.48
C PRO A 109 -6.35 3.21 14.90
N GLU A 110 -5.82 2.84 13.73
CA GLU A 110 -4.79 3.63 13.06
C GLU A 110 -5.32 5.03 12.69
N PRO A 111 -4.62 6.09 13.13
CA PRO A 111 -5.01 7.46 12.77
C PRO A 111 -4.82 7.74 11.29
N THR A 112 -5.64 8.64 10.74
CA THR A 112 -5.46 9.17 9.38
C THR A 112 -4.17 9.97 9.28
N GLY A 113 -3.42 9.78 8.20
CA GLY A 113 -2.18 10.53 7.95
C GLY A 113 -0.90 9.87 8.48
N MET A 114 -1.02 8.71 9.13
CA MET A 114 0.12 7.93 9.63
C MET A 114 0.44 6.75 8.72
N ALA A 115 1.63 6.16 8.90
CA ALA A 115 2.07 5.00 8.14
C ALA A 115 2.62 3.88 9.04
N LYS A 116 2.46 2.63 8.62
CA LYS A 116 3.03 1.43 9.26
C LYS A 116 3.62 0.50 8.21
N VAL A 117 4.75 -0.12 8.55
CA VAL A 117 5.46 -1.04 7.66
C VAL A 117 5.21 -2.48 8.08
N THR A 118 4.97 -3.35 7.10
CA THR A 118 4.90 -4.80 7.25
C THR A 118 5.76 -5.50 6.21
N SER A 119 5.94 -6.81 6.40
CA SER A 119 6.48 -7.67 5.35
C SER A 119 5.53 -7.79 4.17
N ALA A 120 6.06 -7.98 2.96
CA ALA A 120 5.23 -8.12 1.75
C ALA A 120 4.87 -9.59 1.42
N PHE A 121 5.47 -10.55 2.12
CA PHE A 121 5.22 -12.00 1.99
C PHE A 121 5.34 -12.50 0.53
N ASN A 122 4.21 -12.83 -0.11
CA ASN A 122 4.20 -13.38 -1.47
C ASN A 122 4.22 -12.34 -2.58
N LEU A 123 4.25 -11.04 -2.27
CA LEU A 123 4.40 -9.99 -3.27
C LEU A 123 5.85 -9.89 -3.76
N PRO A 124 6.10 -9.37 -4.96
CA PRO A 124 7.46 -9.16 -5.47
C PRO A 124 8.20 -8.00 -4.76
N SER A 125 7.48 -7.09 -4.10
CA SER A 125 8.04 -6.06 -3.24
C SER A 125 8.56 -6.63 -1.92
N LYS A 126 9.46 -5.91 -1.23
CA LYS A 126 10.03 -6.33 0.06
C LYS A 126 9.14 -5.92 1.24
N ARG A 127 8.48 -4.76 1.14
CA ARG A 127 7.67 -4.15 2.20
C ARG A 127 6.32 -3.68 1.68
N ILE A 128 5.34 -3.63 2.59
CA ILE A 128 4.08 -2.90 2.38
C ILE A 128 4.03 -1.79 3.42
N ILE A 129 3.75 -0.57 2.95
CA ILE A 129 3.54 0.59 3.80
C ILE A 129 2.05 0.89 3.80
N HIS A 130 1.43 0.72 4.95
CA HIS A 130 0.00 0.93 5.12
C HIS A 130 -0.25 2.34 5.64
N THR A 131 -1.17 3.07 5.01
CA THR A 131 -1.63 4.38 5.48
C THR A 131 -3.13 4.49 5.39
N VAL A 132 -3.73 5.24 6.30
CA VAL A 132 -5.17 5.50 6.33
C VAL A 132 -5.42 6.91 5.83
N GLY A 133 -5.97 7.01 4.64
CA GLY A 133 -6.31 8.30 4.05
C GLY A 133 -7.58 8.93 4.62
N PRO A 134 -7.80 10.24 4.43
CA PRO A 134 -9.02 10.92 4.83
C PRO A 134 -10.25 10.45 4.03
N ILE A 135 -11.42 10.49 4.65
CA ILE A 135 -12.71 10.21 4.01
C ILE A 135 -13.35 11.54 3.63
N ALA A 136 -13.23 11.93 2.35
CA ALA A 136 -13.86 13.11 1.82
C ALA A 136 -15.28 12.78 1.35
N ARG A 137 -16.29 13.43 1.94
CA ARG A 137 -17.69 13.24 1.55
C ARG A 137 -18.15 14.42 0.69
N GLY A 138 -17.73 14.47 -0.56
CA GLY A 138 -17.94 15.59 -1.47
C GLY A 138 -16.67 16.41 -1.65
N ASP A 139 -16.72 17.72 -1.42
CA ASP A 139 -15.53 18.57 -1.48
C ASP A 139 -14.60 18.30 -0.28
N ALA A 140 -13.31 18.14 -0.56
CA ALA A 140 -12.33 17.96 0.49
C ALA A 140 -12.15 19.26 1.31
N SER A 141 -12.11 19.13 2.64
CA SER A 141 -11.77 20.26 3.53
C SER A 141 -10.25 20.50 3.54
N ASP A 142 -9.83 21.66 4.10
CA ASP A 142 -8.40 21.94 4.27
C ASP A 142 -7.72 20.89 5.19
N LEU A 143 -8.46 20.38 6.17
CA LEU A 143 -7.98 19.28 7.01
C LEU A 143 -7.79 17.99 6.20
N ASP A 144 -8.73 17.64 5.32
CA ASP A 144 -8.60 16.46 4.47
C ASP A 144 -7.39 16.58 3.53
N ARG A 145 -7.14 17.77 2.98
CA ARG A 145 -5.95 18.08 2.17
C ARG A 145 -4.66 17.87 2.93
N ALA A 146 -4.58 18.45 4.13
CA ALA A 146 -3.41 18.31 5.00
C ALA A 146 -3.19 16.85 5.42
N LEU A 147 -4.24 16.12 5.77
CA LEU A 147 -4.16 14.70 6.12
C LEU A 147 -3.72 13.83 4.93
N LEU A 148 -4.18 14.15 3.72
CA LEU A 148 -3.73 13.42 2.53
C LEU A 148 -2.25 13.66 2.24
N ALA A 149 -1.78 14.90 2.35
CA ALA A 149 -0.36 15.22 2.24
C ALA A 149 0.47 14.46 3.29
N ASN A 150 0.00 14.44 4.55
CA ASN A 150 0.65 13.68 5.61
C ASN A 150 0.73 12.17 5.30
N CYS A 151 -0.29 11.57 4.64
CA CYS A 151 -0.22 10.17 4.22
C CYS A 151 0.97 9.92 3.31
N TYR A 152 1.17 10.77 2.29
CA TYR A 152 2.29 10.62 1.35
C TYR A 152 3.63 10.85 2.03
N ALA A 153 3.79 11.92 2.82
CA ALA A 153 5.01 12.20 3.56
C ALA A 153 5.36 11.05 4.53
N ALA A 154 4.39 10.61 5.35
CA ALA A 154 4.61 9.50 6.28
C ALA A 154 4.98 8.18 5.58
N CYS A 155 4.45 7.91 4.37
CA CYS A 155 4.84 6.76 3.59
C CYS A 155 6.30 6.85 3.10
N LEU A 156 6.73 8.03 2.68
CA LEU A 156 8.12 8.26 2.24
C LEU A 156 9.09 8.15 3.41
N ASP A 157 8.77 8.77 4.56
CA ASP A 157 9.57 8.66 5.78
C ASP A 157 9.69 7.20 6.23
N ALA A 158 8.58 6.46 6.27
CA ALA A 158 8.56 5.04 6.64
C ALA A 158 9.37 4.16 5.67
N ALA A 159 9.37 4.48 4.36
CA ALA A 159 10.20 3.81 3.38
C ALA A 159 11.69 4.05 3.63
N LEU A 160 12.06 5.32 3.86
CA LEU A 160 13.43 5.71 4.16
C LEU A 160 13.94 5.03 5.45
N GLU A 161 13.15 5.07 6.53
CA GLU A 161 13.48 4.40 7.80
C GLU A 161 13.60 2.88 7.64
N ALA A 162 12.83 2.27 6.74
CA ALA A 162 12.92 0.84 6.42
C ALA A 162 14.08 0.48 5.47
N GLY A 163 14.88 1.45 5.04
CA GLY A 163 16.01 1.27 4.12
C GLY A 163 15.56 0.91 2.69
N CYS A 164 14.41 1.40 2.26
CA CYS A 164 13.91 1.21 0.90
C CYS A 164 14.49 2.29 -0.03
N GLU A 165 14.97 1.89 -1.18
CA GLU A 165 15.48 2.78 -2.24
C GLU A 165 14.40 3.09 -3.29
N SER A 166 13.28 2.37 -3.25
CA SER A 166 12.17 2.55 -4.18
C SER A 166 10.83 2.29 -3.50
N ILE A 167 9.85 3.15 -3.84
CA ILE A 167 8.48 3.07 -3.31
C ILE A 167 7.47 3.30 -4.43
N ALA A 168 6.42 2.48 -4.48
CA ALA A 168 5.26 2.72 -5.33
C ALA A 168 4.09 3.26 -4.52
N LEU A 169 3.70 4.49 -4.82
CA LEU A 169 2.56 5.17 -4.23
C LEU A 169 1.28 4.86 -5.01
N CYS A 170 0.16 4.76 -4.32
CA CYS A 170 -1.15 4.63 -4.93
C CYS A 170 -1.97 5.92 -4.79
N CYS A 171 -3.12 5.97 -5.49
CA CYS A 171 -4.05 7.10 -5.39
C CYS A 171 -4.85 7.03 -4.07
N ILE A 172 -4.24 7.43 -2.96
CA ILE A 172 -4.82 7.37 -1.61
C ILE A 172 -6.14 8.14 -1.56
N SER A 173 -7.15 7.59 -0.89
CA SER A 173 -8.50 8.16 -0.68
C SER A 173 -9.38 8.37 -1.91
N THR A 174 -8.91 8.13 -3.13
CA THR A 174 -9.65 8.45 -4.36
C THR A 174 -10.70 7.40 -4.78
N GLY A 175 -10.77 6.27 -4.09
CA GLY A 175 -11.77 5.22 -4.30
C GLY A 175 -13.00 5.42 -3.42
N VAL A 176 -13.25 4.45 -2.52
CA VAL A 176 -14.41 4.45 -1.61
C VAL A 176 -14.46 5.67 -0.67
N PHE A 177 -13.30 6.25 -0.35
CA PHE A 177 -13.21 7.44 0.52
C PHE A 177 -13.57 8.74 -0.19
N GLY A 178 -13.73 8.74 -1.52
CA GLY A 178 -14.36 9.79 -2.30
C GLY A 178 -13.58 11.10 -2.44
N PHE A 179 -12.27 11.11 -2.16
CA PHE A 179 -11.46 12.31 -2.38
C PHE A 179 -11.39 12.64 -3.88
N PRO A 180 -11.52 13.92 -4.30
CA PRO A 180 -11.48 14.32 -5.70
C PRO A 180 -10.15 13.94 -6.36
N GLN A 181 -10.20 13.13 -7.43
CA GLN A 181 -9.01 12.50 -8.02
C GLN A 181 -7.96 13.51 -8.52
N GLY A 182 -8.40 14.56 -9.22
CA GLY A 182 -7.48 15.58 -9.74
C GLY A 182 -6.77 16.34 -8.62
N GLU A 183 -7.48 16.66 -7.56
CA GLU A 183 -6.94 17.35 -6.40
C GLU A 183 -5.98 16.44 -5.62
N ALA A 184 -6.35 15.17 -5.41
CA ALA A 184 -5.48 14.19 -4.78
C ALA A 184 -4.17 13.99 -5.54
N ALA A 185 -4.22 13.98 -6.89
CA ALA A 185 -3.02 13.86 -7.71
C ALA A 185 -2.08 15.08 -7.55
N HIS A 186 -2.63 16.30 -7.49
CA HIS A 186 -1.82 17.50 -7.23
C HIS A 186 -1.15 17.46 -5.86
N ILE A 187 -1.90 17.07 -4.81
CA ILE A 187 -1.37 16.93 -3.45
C ILE A 187 -0.26 15.88 -3.42
N ALA A 188 -0.48 14.72 -4.04
CA ALA A 188 0.52 13.65 -4.09
C ALA A 188 1.83 14.12 -4.72
N VAL A 189 1.75 14.72 -5.93
CA VAL A 189 2.94 15.20 -6.65
C VAL A 189 3.66 16.30 -5.87
N ALA A 190 2.91 17.30 -5.36
CA ALA A 190 3.50 18.39 -4.59
C ALA A 190 4.21 17.89 -3.32
N THR A 191 3.59 16.93 -2.60
CA THR A 191 4.18 16.36 -1.38
C THR A 191 5.43 15.54 -1.68
N VAL A 192 5.41 14.75 -2.77
CA VAL A 192 6.60 13.96 -3.19
C VAL A 192 7.73 14.89 -3.62
N ASP A 193 7.45 15.94 -4.39
CA ASP A 193 8.47 16.91 -4.82
C ASP A 193 9.09 17.62 -3.61
N GLU A 194 8.27 18.13 -2.68
CA GLU A 194 8.73 18.81 -1.47
C GLU A 194 9.58 17.87 -0.58
N TRP A 195 9.15 16.61 -0.47
CA TRP A 195 9.88 15.61 0.30
C TRP A 195 11.24 15.29 -0.32
N LEU A 196 11.32 15.11 -1.64
CA LEU A 196 12.56 14.84 -2.36
C LEU A 196 13.52 16.03 -2.27
N ASP A 197 13.03 17.27 -2.39
CA ASP A 197 13.84 18.50 -2.25
C ASP A 197 14.44 18.62 -0.84
N GLY A 198 13.76 18.12 0.18
CA GLY A 198 14.24 18.08 1.57
C GLY A 198 15.21 16.93 1.87
N HIS A 199 15.34 15.95 0.97
CA HIS A 199 16.10 14.72 1.16
C HIS A 199 17.05 14.45 -0.02
N ASP A 200 17.97 15.39 -0.31
CA ASP A 200 18.89 15.41 -1.48
C ASP A 200 19.70 14.11 -1.72
N ASN A 201 19.60 13.09 -0.86
CA ASN A 201 20.31 11.82 -0.97
C ASN A 201 19.40 10.61 -0.60
N ALA A 202 18.10 10.74 -0.66
CA ALA A 202 17.16 9.67 -0.33
C ALA A 202 16.80 8.79 -1.55
#